data_6a7058add0dc54fb86d75db20a668cf1
#
_entry.id   6a7058add0dc54fb86d75db20a668cf1
#
_cell.length_a   1.000
_cell.length_b   1.000
_cell.length_c   1.000
_cell.angle_alpha   90.00
_cell.angle_beta   90.00
_cell.angle_gamma   90.00
#
_symmetry.space_group_name_H-M   'P 1'
#
loop_
_entity.id
_entity.type
_entity.pdbx_description
1 polymer ?
#
loop_
_entity_poly.entity_id
_entity_poly.type
_entity_poly.pdbx_seq_one_letter_code
_entity_poly.pdbx_strand_id
1 'polypeptide(L)'
;MSTGPRTAQGKAVSAQNSIRHGLTARAVVTKGESAEEYDLFHAGLLEQYCPADDRELYFANEIIENAWRLRRAHRIEADTFDRHCNGEVSLGDAFHDNAKEFDRVRRYVTTIERAMYRAIKELDLLQAARFAAEREAISMEMAEEATTVAAEFVSQNRKSPLRIETSSSVEPPSNLSAAA
;
A
#
# COMPACT_ATOMS: atom_id res chain seq x y z
N MET A 1 -21.68 22.93 -14.59
CA MET A 1 -21.07 24.27 -14.69
C MET A 1 -20.39 24.58 -13.38
N SER A 2 -19.11 25.01 -13.40
CA SER A 2 -18.37 25.36 -12.17
C SER A 2 -18.87 26.70 -11.63
N THR A 3 -19.35 26.72 -10.38
CA THR A 3 -19.84 27.91 -9.66
C THR A 3 -18.75 28.66 -8.88
N GLY A 4 -17.47 28.36 -9.13
CA GLY A 4 -16.32 28.98 -8.44
C GLY A 4 -16.10 30.45 -8.84
N PRO A 5 -15.40 31.26 -8.01
CA PRO A 5 -15.13 32.67 -8.26
C PRO A 5 -14.28 32.85 -9.52
N ARG A 6 -14.72 33.75 -10.41
CA ARG A 6 -14.04 34.01 -11.70
C ARG A 6 -13.04 35.16 -11.64
N THR A 7 -13.15 36.06 -10.68
CA THR A 7 -12.27 37.22 -10.53
C THR A 7 -11.04 36.90 -9.67
N ALA A 8 -9.92 37.59 -9.90
CA ALA A 8 -8.71 37.43 -9.11
C ALA A 8 -8.96 37.73 -7.61
N GLN A 9 -9.74 38.75 -7.30
CA GLN A 9 -10.12 39.08 -5.95
C GLN A 9 -11.03 38.03 -5.31
N GLY A 10 -12.00 37.48 -6.05
CA GLY A 10 -12.85 36.38 -5.58
C GLY A 10 -12.06 35.10 -5.34
N LYS A 11 -11.04 34.79 -6.16
CA LYS A 11 -10.11 33.68 -5.94
C LYS A 11 -9.25 33.89 -4.70
N ALA A 12 -8.76 35.10 -4.44
CA ALA A 12 -7.99 35.42 -3.25
C ALA A 12 -8.85 35.29 -1.97
N VAL A 13 -10.09 35.78 -1.99
CA VAL A 13 -11.04 35.63 -0.86
C VAL A 13 -11.39 34.16 -0.63
N SER A 14 -11.62 33.38 -1.70
CA SER A 14 -11.89 31.95 -1.59
C SER A 14 -10.68 31.19 -1.04
N ALA A 15 -9.47 31.54 -1.46
CA ALA A 15 -8.22 30.97 -0.93
C ALA A 15 -8.02 31.33 0.55
N GLN A 16 -8.30 32.57 0.94
CA GLN A 16 -8.24 33.03 2.35
C GLN A 16 -9.29 32.32 3.23
N ASN A 17 -10.50 32.11 2.72
CA ASN A 17 -11.53 31.35 3.44
C ASN A 17 -11.13 29.87 3.60
N SER A 18 -10.47 29.29 2.61
CA SER A 18 -9.89 27.96 2.66
C SER A 18 -8.82 27.84 3.77
N ILE A 19 -7.94 28.83 3.87
CA ILE A 19 -6.90 28.92 4.92
C ILE A 19 -7.55 29.12 6.31
N ARG A 20 -8.63 29.88 6.40
CA ARG A 20 -9.31 30.18 7.66
C ARG A 20 -9.95 28.96 8.32
N HIS A 21 -10.40 28.00 7.52
CA HIS A 21 -10.98 26.76 8.01
C HIS A 21 -9.98 25.59 8.01
N GLY A 22 -8.77 25.76 7.48
CA GLY A 22 -7.70 24.74 7.45
C GLY A 22 -8.02 23.47 6.67
N LEU A 23 -9.26 23.31 6.26
CA LEU A 23 -9.77 22.08 5.67
C LEU A 23 -9.38 21.89 4.19
N THR A 24 -9.26 22.99 3.44
CA THR A 24 -8.83 23.00 2.03
C THR A 24 -7.49 23.71 1.86
N ALA A 25 -6.75 23.90 2.95
CA ALA A 25 -5.45 24.53 2.90
C ALA A 25 -4.50 23.70 2.00
N ARG A 26 -3.76 24.40 1.16
CA ARG A 26 -2.71 23.82 0.32
C ARG A 26 -1.56 23.27 1.19
N ALA A 27 -1.35 23.84 2.38
CA ALA A 27 -0.44 23.33 3.38
C ALA A 27 -1.07 22.13 4.10
N VAL A 28 -0.35 21.03 4.18
CA VAL A 28 -0.79 19.82 4.87
C VAL A 28 -0.95 20.09 6.37
N VAL A 29 -0.02 20.82 6.97
CA VAL A 29 -0.02 21.24 8.37
C VAL A 29 -0.53 22.67 8.48
N THR A 30 -1.50 22.92 9.36
CA THR A 30 -2.05 24.26 9.63
C THR A 30 -1.41 24.88 10.88
N LYS A 31 -1.60 26.22 11.07
CA LYS A 31 -1.00 26.96 12.19
C LYS A 31 -1.39 26.45 13.59
N GLY A 32 -2.45 25.65 13.70
CA GLY A 32 -2.90 25.06 14.97
C GLY A 32 -2.44 23.61 15.18
N GLU A 33 -1.58 23.10 14.32
CA GLU A 33 -1.09 21.71 14.37
C GLU A 33 0.43 21.69 14.59
N SER A 34 0.93 20.63 15.20
CA SER A 34 2.36 20.39 15.37
C SER A 34 2.95 19.79 14.08
N ALA A 35 4.00 20.42 13.58
CA ALA A 35 4.75 19.89 12.45
C ALA A 35 5.48 18.59 12.83
N GLU A 36 6.01 18.53 14.06
CA GLU A 36 6.71 17.36 14.57
C GLU A 36 5.76 16.15 14.68
N GLU A 37 4.51 16.38 15.11
CA GLU A 37 3.49 15.33 15.18
C GLU A 37 3.13 14.83 13.79
N TYR A 38 3.04 15.73 12.81
CA TYR A 38 2.84 15.35 11.41
C TYR A 38 4.01 14.55 10.86
N ASP A 39 5.25 14.98 11.11
CA ASP A 39 6.44 14.30 10.61
C ASP A 39 6.56 12.87 11.16
N LEU A 40 6.26 12.67 12.44
CA LEU A 40 6.21 11.34 13.05
C LEU A 40 5.08 10.47 12.46
N PHE A 41 3.90 11.06 12.27
CA PHE A 41 2.78 10.38 11.64
C PHE A 41 3.08 9.99 10.20
N HIS A 42 3.67 10.91 9.44
CA HIS A 42 4.07 10.69 8.05
C HIS A 42 5.12 9.57 7.95
N ALA A 43 6.19 9.65 8.74
CA ALA A 43 7.26 8.66 8.73
C ALA A 43 6.75 7.25 9.06
N GLY A 44 5.88 7.11 10.09
CA GLY A 44 5.35 5.82 10.50
C GLY A 44 4.45 5.17 9.44
N LEU A 45 3.63 5.95 8.73
CA LEU A 45 2.80 5.42 7.65
C LEU A 45 3.63 5.15 6.38
N LEU A 46 4.60 6.00 6.07
CA LEU A 46 5.47 5.79 4.92
C LEU A 46 6.27 4.49 5.04
N GLU A 47 6.74 4.17 6.24
CA GLU A 47 7.40 2.90 6.53
C GLU A 47 6.47 1.69 6.30
N GLN A 48 5.19 1.80 6.64
CA GLN A 48 4.20 0.73 6.40
C GLN A 48 3.91 0.51 4.92
N TYR A 49 3.82 1.58 4.13
CA TYR A 49 3.53 1.47 2.70
C TYR A 49 4.72 0.99 1.87
N CYS A 50 5.95 1.15 2.35
CA CYS A 50 7.20 0.71 1.69
C CYS A 50 7.21 1.00 0.18
N PRO A 51 7.02 2.26 -0.26
CA PRO A 51 7.01 2.59 -1.67
C PRO A 51 8.38 2.33 -2.30
N ALA A 52 8.42 1.64 -3.44
CA ALA A 52 9.65 1.27 -4.12
C ALA A 52 10.07 2.27 -5.20
N ASP A 53 9.13 3.05 -5.72
CA ASP A 53 9.38 4.05 -6.76
C ASP A 53 8.64 5.38 -6.50
N ASP A 54 8.91 6.39 -7.32
CA ASP A 54 8.32 7.73 -7.19
C ASP A 54 6.79 7.73 -7.37
N ARG A 55 6.23 6.77 -8.12
CA ARG A 55 4.78 6.67 -8.32
C ARG A 55 4.11 6.09 -7.08
N GLU A 56 4.66 5.02 -6.51
CA GLU A 56 4.20 4.47 -5.24
C GLU A 56 4.34 5.51 -4.12
N LEU A 57 5.47 6.23 -4.07
CA LEU A 57 5.72 7.31 -3.12
C LEU A 57 4.69 8.44 -3.24
N TYR A 58 4.32 8.82 -4.48
CA TYR A 58 3.29 9.83 -4.71
C TYR A 58 1.95 9.42 -4.08
N PHE A 59 1.48 8.21 -4.35
CA PHE A 59 0.21 7.74 -3.80
C PHE A 59 0.27 7.50 -2.29
N ALA A 60 1.40 7.01 -1.76
CA ALA A 60 1.60 6.89 -0.32
C ALA A 60 1.49 8.26 0.37
N ASN A 61 2.11 9.30 -0.16
CA ASN A 61 2.00 10.66 0.35
C ASN A 61 0.55 11.19 0.27
N GLU A 62 -0.16 10.98 -0.86
CA GLU A 62 -1.57 11.36 -0.98
C GLU A 62 -2.45 10.69 0.10
N ILE A 63 -2.20 9.42 0.41
CA ILE A 63 -2.92 8.70 1.47
C ILE A 63 -2.63 9.33 2.83
N ILE A 64 -1.35 9.55 3.16
CA ILE A 64 -0.90 10.08 4.44
C ILE A 64 -1.46 11.50 4.67
N GLU A 65 -1.37 12.36 3.66
CA GLU A 65 -1.91 13.72 3.73
C GLU A 65 -3.44 13.72 3.93
N ASN A 66 -4.16 12.86 3.23
CA ASN A 66 -5.60 12.76 3.39
C ASN A 66 -5.98 12.16 4.76
N ALA A 67 -5.23 11.19 5.28
CA ALA A 67 -5.43 10.66 6.62
C ALA A 67 -5.22 11.76 7.69
N TRP A 68 -4.20 12.62 7.54
CA TRP A 68 -4.00 13.76 8.43
C TRP A 68 -5.15 14.78 8.36
N ARG A 69 -5.66 15.06 7.16
CA ARG A 69 -6.83 15.94 6.96
C ARG A 69 -8.09 15.34 7.60
N LEU A 70 -8.29 14.03 7.54
CA LEU A 70 -9.41 13.35 8.22
C LEU A 70 -9.30 13.48 9.74
N ARG A 71 -8.12 13.27 10.32
CA ARG A 71 -7.87 13.48 11.75
C ARG A 71 -8.22 14.90 12.19
N ARG A 72 -7.87 15.90 11.38
CA ARG A 72 -8.26 17.30 11.59
C ARG A 72 -9.78 17.49 11.53
N ALA A 73 -10.43 16.89 10.54
CA ALA A 73 -11.89 17.01 10.39
C ALA A 73 -12.63 16.46 11.60
N HIS A 74 -12.22 15.33 12.15
CA HIS A 74 -12.78 14.75 13.37
C HIS A 74 -12.54 15.64 14.60
N ARG A 75 -11.36 16.28 14.73
CA ARG A 75 -11.12 17.27 15.79
C ARG A 75 -12.07 18.47 15.67
N ILE A 76 -12.28 18.98 14.46
CA ILE A 76 -13.21 20.09 14.22
C ILE A 76 -14.64 19.68 14.57
N GLU A 77 -15.04 18.47 14.25
CA GLU A 77 -16.35 17.93 14.64
C GLU A 77 -16.49 17.88 16.16
N ALA A 78 -15.52 17.33 16.89
CA ALA A 78 -15.49 17.28 18.33
C ALA A 78 -15.53 18.69 18.94
N ASP A 79 -14.67 19.60 18.50
CA ASP A 79 -14.64 21.00 18.95
C ASP A 79 -15.96 21.73 18.69
N THR A 80 -16.68 21.35 17.64
CA THR A 80 -17.99 21.92 17.33
C THR A 80 -19.03 21.44 18.34
N PHE A 81 -19.04 20.16 18.69
CA PHE A 81 -19.89 19.65 19.75
C PHE A 81 -19.56 20.27 21.11
N ASP A 82 -18.28 20.32 21.47
CA ASP A 82 -17.85 20.89 22.78
C ASP A 82 -18.26 22.36 22.95
N ARG A 83 -18.22 23.14 21.87
CA ARG A 83 -18.66 24.55 21.90
C ARG A 83 -20.17 24.70 22.11
N HIS A 84 -20.95 23.75 21.63
CA HIS A 84 -22.41 23.86 21.65
C HIS A 84 -23.06 23.03 22.74
N CYS A 85 -22.33 22.07 23.35
CA CYS A 85 -22.79 21.25 24.47
C CYS A 85 -22.19 21.77 25.78
N ASN A 86 -22.90 22.68 26.44
CA ASN A 86 -22.47 23.29 27.70
C ASN A 86 -23.06 22.63 28.96
N GLY A 87 -23.54 21.38 28.84
CA GLY A 87 -24.18 20.63 29.92
C GLY A 87 -25.69 20.85 30.05
N GLU A 88 -26.24 21.90 29.47
CA GLU A 88 -27.69 22.18 29.39
C GLU A 88 -28.30 21.73 28.07
N VAL A 89 -27.50 21.71 27.00
CA VAL A 89 -27.89 21.35 25.64
C VAL A 89 -27.47 19.92 25.35
N SER A 90 -28.41 19.09 24.89
CA SER A 90 -28.11 17.71 24.50
C SER A 90 -27.30 17.68 23.19
N LEU A 91 -26.54 16.57 22.93
CA LEU A 91 -25.85 16.35 21.67
C LEU A 91 -26.78 16.43 20.44
N GLY A 92 -28.02 15.94 20.60
CA GLY A 92 -29.03 15.98 19.55
C GLY A 92 -29.48 17.40 19.19
N ASP A 93 -29.71 18.22 20.21
CA ASP A 93 -30.10 19.62 20.02
C ASP A 93 -28.94 20.43 19.44
N ALA A 94 -27.72 20.26 19.97
CA ALA A 94 -26.51 20.88 19.44
C ALA A 94 -26.29 20.54 17.96
N PHE A 95 -26.52 19.28 17.57
CA PHE A 95 -26.44 18.83 16.19
C PHE A 95 -27.53 19.49 15.32
N HIS A 96 -28.78 19.54 15.80
CA HIS A 96 -29.90 20.11 15.08
C HIS A 96 -29.69 21.61 14.83
N ASP A 97 -29.32 22.35 15.86
CA ASP A 97 -29.14 23.80 15.80
C ASP A 97 -27.95 24.21 14.93
N ASN A 98 -26.96 23.37 14.83
CA ASN A 98 -25.74 23.62 14.05
C ASN A 98 -25.61 22.72 12.80
N ALA A 99 -26.71 22.19 12.31
CA ALA A 99 -26.76 21.24 11.18
C ALA A 99 -25.96 21.72 9.94
N LYS A 100 -25.94 23.04 9.66
CA LYS A 100 -25.17 23.61 8.53
C LYS A 100 -23.66 23.48 8.71
N GLU A 101 -23.15 23.57 9.93
CA GLU A 101 -21.73 23.41 10.23
C GLU A 101 -21.33 21.95 10.08
N PHE A 102 -22.11 21.04 10.67
CA PHE A 102 -21.90 19.60 10.54
C PHE A 102 -22.03 19.12 9.09
N ASP A 103 -22.99 19.63 8.31
CA ASP A 103 -23.09 19.31 6.89
C ASP A 103 -21.85 19.75 6.09
N ARG A 104 -21.23 20.85 6.47
CA ARG A 104 -19.98 21.32 5.86
C ARG A 104 -18.83 20.40 6.17
N VAL A 105 -18.67 20.00 7.44
CA VAL A 105 -17.65 19.04 7.87
C VAL A 105 -17.87 17.69 7.18
N ARG A 106 -19.09 17.16 7.17
CA ARG A 106 -19.42 15.89 6.54
C ARG A 106 -19.10 15.86 5.03
N ARG A 107 -19.47 16.91 4.28
CA ARG A 107 -19.13 17.00 2.84
C ARG A 107 -17.63 17.00 2.63
N TYR A 108 -16.91 17.60 3.54
CA TYR A 108 -15.48 17.67 3.50
C TYR A 108 -14.83 16.30 3.77
N VAL A 109 -15.25 15.64 4.85
CA VAL A 109 -14.85 14.26 5.19
C VAL A 109 -15.07 13.33 3.98
N THR A 110 -16.28 13.34 3.41
CA THR A 110 -16.59 12.49 2.24
C THR A 110 -15.67 12.76 1.05
N THR A 111 -15.27 14.01 0.83
CA THR A 111 -14.36 14.38 -0.28
C THR A 111 -12.96 13.82 -0.04
N ILE A 112 -12.44 13.95 1.19
CA ILE A 112 -11.13 13.44 1.58
C ILE A 112 -11.11 11.91 1.53
N GLU A 113 -12.13 11.25 2.10
CA GLU A 113 -12.25 9.78 2.07
C GLU A 113 -12.22 9.25 0.65
N ARG A 114 -12.98 9.83 -0.27
CA ARG A 114 -12.98 9.43 -1.67
C ARG A 114 -11.62 9.62 -2.35
N ALA A 115 -10.89 10.68 -2.01
CA ALA A 115 -9.55 10.91 -2.52
C ALA A 115 -8.57 9.85 -1.96
N MET A 116 -8.63 9.62 -0.65
CA MET A 116 -7.80 8.63 0.03
C MET A 116 -8.05 7.20 -0.50
N TYR A 117 -9.30 6.76 -0.63
CA TYR A 117 -9.61 5.44 -1.17
C TYR A 117 -9.16 5.25 -2.61
N ARG A 118 -9.22 6.31 -3.44
CA ARG A 118 -8.65 6.24 -4.79
C ARG A 118 -7.14 6.08 -4.76
N ALA A 119 -6.45 6.83 -3.90
CA ALA A 119 -5.01 6.73 -3.77
C ALA A 119 -4.58 5.34 -3.25
N ILE A 120 -5.29 4.77 -2.26
CA ILE A 120 -5.07 3.41 -1.78
C ILE A 120 -5.20 2.40 -2.93
N LYS A 121 -6.29 2.48 -3.68
CA LYS A 121 -6.52 1.56 -4.80
C LYS A 121 -5.43 1.63 -5.87
N GLU A 122 -4.96 2.83 -6.21
CA GLU A 122 -3.88 3.00 -7.17
C GLU A 122 -2.55 2.46 -6.64
N LEU A 123 -2.24 2.71 -5.35
CA LEU A 123 -1.05 2.16 -4.70
C LEU A 123 -1.09 0.63 -4.69
N ASP A 124 -2.21 0.04 -4.28
CA ASP A 124 -2.39 -1.42 -4.26
C ASP A 124 -2.18 -2.05 -5.64
N LEU A 125 -2.69 -1.41 -6.70
CA LEU A 125 -2.50 -1.87 -8.08
C LEU A 125 -1.04 -1.81 -8.52
N LEU A 126 -0.32 -0.74 -8.18
CA LEU A 126 1.11 -0.60 -8.49
C LEU A 126 1.95 -1.63 -7.75
N GLN A 127 1.71 -1.80 -6.46
CA GLN A 127 2.43 -2.78 -5.65
C GLN A 127 2.13 -4.22 -6.08
N ALA A 128 0.88 -4.54 -6.40
CA ALA A 128 0.51 -5.85 -6.92
C ALA A 128 1.22 -6.17 -8.25
N ALA A 129 1.29 -5.18 -9.16
CA ALA A 129 2.00 -5.33 -10.43
C ALA A 129 3.51 -5.54 -10.22
N ARG A 130 4.14 -4.78 -9.31
CA ARG A 130 5.54 -4.94 -8.93
C ARG A 130 5.82 -6.32 -8.37
N PHE A 131 5.05 -6.76 -7.38
CA PHE A 131 5.23 -8.08 -6.78
C PHE A 131 5.00 -9.23 -7.78
N ALA A 132 4.07 -9.06 -8.73
CA ALA A 132 3.88 -10.05 -9.79
C ALA A 132 5.11 -10.13 -10.70
N ALA A 133 5.68 -8.99 -11.11
CA ALA A 133 6.89 -8.93 -11.92
C ALA A 133 8.12 -9.51 -11.19
N GLU A 134 8.28 -9.19 -9.90
CA GLU A 134 9.36 -9.75 -9.07
C GLU A 134 9.27 -11.27 -8.96
N ARG A 135 8.06 -11.80 -8.74
CA ARG A 135 7.83 -13.26 -8.68
C ARG A 135 8.11 -13.96 -10.00
N GLU A 136 7.75 -13.33 -11.11
CA GLU A 136 8.04 -13.86 -12.45
C GLU A 136 9.55 -13.88 -12.72
N ALA A 137 10.25 -12.79 -12.37
CA ALA A 137 11.71 -12.72 -12.50
C ALA A 137 12.42 -13.80 -11.68
N ILE A 138 12.04 -13.99 -10.42
CA ILE A 138 12.58 -15.04 -9.55
C ILE A 138 12.30 -16.44 -10.15
N SER A 139 11.10 -16.67 -10.67
CA SER A 139 10.73 -17.94 -11.29
C SER A 139 11.58 -18.25 -12.53
N MET A 140 11.86 -17.23 -13.35
CA MET A 140 12.72 -17.37 -14.52
C MET A 140 14.17 -17.66 -14.13
N GLU A 141 14.70 -16.96 -13.14
CA GLU A 141 16.06 -17.17 -12.63
C GLU A 141 16.25 -18.59 -12.10
N MET A 142 15.30 -19.08 -11.29
CA MET A 142 15.30 -20.46 -10.78
C MET A 142 15.23 -21.50 -11.91
N ALA A 143 14.44 -21.24 -12.95
CA ALA A 143 14.34 -22.14 -14.09
C ALA A 143 15.63 -22.18 -14.91
N GLU A 144 16.31 -21.05 -15.09
CA GLU A 144 17.60 -20.96 -15.77
C GLU A 144 18.70 -21.69 -14.96
N GLU A 145 18.73 -21.49 -13.65
CA GLU A 145 19.66 -22.19 -12.77
C GLU A 145 19.44 -23.71 -12.80
N ALA A 146 18.19 -24.17 -12.74
CA ALA A 146 17.85 -25.58 -12.84
C ALA A 146 18.29 -26.20 -14.19
N THR A 147 18.14 -25.48 -15.30
CA THR A 147 18.60 -25.96 -16.62
C THR A 147 20.11 -26.04 -16.70
N THR A 148 20.83 -25.10 -16.09
CA THR A 148 22.29 -25.09 -16.03
C THR A 148 22.82 -26.27 -15.23
N VAL A 149 22.27 -26.52 -14.04
CA VAL A 149 22.64 -27.65 -13.19
C VAL A 149 22.35 -28.98 -13.89
N ALA A 150 21.22 -29.12 -14.58
CA ALA A 150 20.89 -30.31 -15.35
C ALA A 150 21.88 -30.53 -16.50
N ALA A 151 22.30 -29.51 -17.22
CA ALA A 151 23.28 -29.59 -18.28
C ALA A 151 24.68 -30.03 -17.76
N GLU A 152 25.09 -29.49 -16.64
CA GLU A 152 26.36 -29.88 -15.97
C GLU A 152 26.32 -31.35 -15.52
N PHE A 153 25.22 -31.81 -14.93
CA PHE A 153 25.04 -33.19 -14.52
C PHE A 153 25.14 -34.18 -15.72
N VAL A 154 24.49 -33.85 -16.83
CA VAL A 154 24.57 -34.64 -18.07
C VAL A 154 26.00 -34.65 -18.62
N SER A 155 26.71 -33.52 -18.58
CA SER A 155 28.09 -33.41 -19.03
C SER A 155 29.05 -34.25 -18.19
N GLN A 156 28.86 -34.25 -16.88
CA GLN A 156 29.70 -35.07 -15.95
C GLN A 156 29.45 -36.58 -16.15
N ASN A 157 28.20 -36.99 -16.29
CA ASN A 157 27.86 -38.42 -16.51
C ASN A 157 28.32 -38.94 -17.88
N ARG A 158 28.44 -38.09 -18.91
CA ARG A 158 29.05 -38.47 -20.20
C ARG A 158 30.54 -38.79 -20.10
N LYS A 159 31.27 -38.18 -19.15
CA LYS A 159 32.71 -38.35 -18.96
C LYS A 159 33.05 -39.58 -18.10
N SER A 160 32.07 -40.20 -17.43
CA SER A 160 32.22 -41.44 -16.64
C SER A 160 31.20 -42.47 -17.11
N PRO A 161 31.45 -43.19 -18.22
CA PRO A 161 30.60 -44.32 -18.56
C PRO A 161 30.72 -45.37 -17.46
N LEU A 162 29.58 -45.71 -16.83
CA LEU A 162 29.48 -46.80 -15.88
C LEU A 162 30.04 -48.03 -16.54
N ARG A 163 31.21 -48.50 -16.08
CA ARG A 163 31.77 -49.79 -16.44
C ARG A 163 30.89 -50.87 -15.78
N ILE A 164 29.93 -51.36 -16.53
CA ILE A 164 29.16 -52.54 -16.12
C ILE A 164 30.13 -53.70 -16.21
N GLU A 165 30.72 -54.10 -15.11
CA GLU A 165 31.43 -55.39 -15.02
C GLU A 165 30.38 -56.51 -15.05
N THR A 166 30.15 -57.03 -16.22
CA THR A 166 29.45 -58.33 -16.38
C THR A 166 30.36 -59.37 -15.86
N SER A 167 30.26 -59.75 -14.61
CA SER A 167 30.85 -60.97 -14.08
C SER A 167 30.01 -62.16 -14.60
N SER A 168 30.33 -62.54 -15.80
CA SER A 168 29.87 -63.78 -16.37
C SER A 168 30.87 -64.92 -16.02
N SER A 169 30.61 -65.60 -14.96
CA SER A 169 31.19 -66.96 -14.74
C SER A 169 30.27 -67.72 -13.78
N VAL A 170 29.18 -68.23 -14.32
CA VAL A 170 28.46 -69.35 -13.74
C VAL A 170 28.97 -70.54 -14.49
N GLU A 171 29.90 -71.34 -13.91
CA GLU A 171 30.24 -72.69 -14.35
C GLU A 171 29.02 -73.62 -14.14
N PRO A 172 28.74 -74.51 -15.09
CA PRO A 172 27.67 -75.48 -14.90
C PRO A 172 28.20 -76.65 -14.00
N PRO A 173 27.37 -77.19 -13.11
CA PRO A 173 27.78 -78.36 -12.32
C PRO A 173 27.86 -79.61 -13.19
N SER A 174 29.08 -80.12 -13.27
CA SER A 174 29.33 -81.45 -13.86
C SER A 174 28.93 -82.51 -12.89
N ASN A 175 28.22 -83.48 -13.45
CA ASN A 175 28.16 -84.91 -13.11
C ASN A 175 27.47 -85.37 -11.81
N LEU A 176 26.41 -86.05 -12.05
CA LEU A 176 26.06 -87.21 -11.27
C LEU A 176 26.03 -88.47 -12.19
N SER A 177 27.09 -89.23 -12.04
CA SER A 177 27.18 -90.61 -12.53
C SER A 177 26.32 -91.52 -11.68
N ALA A 178 25.72 -92.45 -12.37
CA ALA A 178 24.95 -93.61 -11.92
C ALA A 178 25.64 -94.53 -10.91
N ALA A 179 24.88 -95.18 -10.08
CA ALA A 179 24.97 -96.61 -9.85
C ALA A 179 23.89 -97.14 -8.90
N ALA A 180 23.27 -98.23 -9.37
CA ALA A 180 22.57 -99.35 -8.73
C ALA A 180 21.24 -99.09 -8.03
#